data_a83846569ec68c19bf8cba38349b096e
#
_entry.id   a83846569ec68c19bf8cba38349b096e
#
_cell.length_a   1.000
_cell.length_b   1.000
_cell.length_c   1.000
_cell.angle_alpha   90.00
_cell.angle_beta   90.00
_cell.angle_gamma   90.00
#
_symmetry.space_group_name_H-M   'P 1'
#
loop_
_entity.id
_entity.type
_entity.pdbx_description
1 polymer ?
#
loop_
_entity_poly.entity_id
_entity_poly.type
_entity_poly.pdbx_seq_one_letter_code
_entity_poly.pdbx_strand_id
1 'polypeptide(L)'
;MIVKIEGPIETFAKWKAMVHNNSEKVKKYGMTFLYAGTEKSDGTKFITIVKFDTMEGMQGFKNDEELHKERAAAGVDLEKNVTTPMSDDFLEQYKG
;
A
#
# COMPACT_ATOMS: atom_id res chain seq x y z
N MET A 1 -10.38 -6.77 -5.76
CA MET A 1 -9.18 -7.50 -5.30
C MET A 1 -8.54 -6.75 -4.16
N ILE A 2 -8.30 -7.44 -3.07
CA ILE A 2 -7.74 -6.84 -1.86
C ILE A 2 -6.42 -7.50 -1.53
N VAL A 3 -5.43 -6.68 -1.21
CA VAL A 3 -4.06 -7.15 -0.93
C VAL A 3 -3.58 -6.48 0.35
N LYS A 4 -2.99 -7.26 1.24
CA LYS A 4 -2.28 -6.75 2.39
C LYS A 4 -0.79 -6.71 2.07
N ILE A 5 -0.16 -5.56 2.27
CA ILE A 5 1.28 -5.39 2.08
C ILE A 5 1.85 -4.93 3.41
N GLU A 6 2.81 -5.67 3.94
CA GLU A 6 3.43 -5.32 5.22
C GLU A 6 4.94 -5.45 5.14
N GLY A 7 5.62 -4.64 5.92
CA GLY A 7 7.07 -4.64 5.96
C GLY A 7 7.63 -3.40 6.64
N PRO A 8 8.97 -3.31 6.78
CA PRO A 8 9.59 -2.17 7.41
C PRO A 8 9.55 -0.92 6.55
N ILE A 9 9.34 0.22 7.20
CA ILE A 9 9.50 1.55 6.58
C ILE A 9 10.33 2.43 7.50
N GLU A 10 10.88 3.54 6.98
CA GLU A 10 11.60 4.49 7.82
C GLU A 10 10.64 5.28 8.70
N THR A 11 9.70 5.99 8.08
CA THR A 11 8.67 6.75 8.80
C THR A 11 7.37 6.73 7.99
N PHE A 12 6.26 6.79 8.71
CA PHE A 12 4.96 6.88 8.07
C PHE A 12 4.77 8.19 7.32
N ALA A 13 5.36 9.28 7.82
CA ALA A 13 5.28 10.58 7.17
C ALA A 13 5.87 10.56 5.76
N LYS A 14 7.03 9.92 5.59
CA LYS A 14 7.65 9.76 4.26
C LYS A 14 6.78 8.93 3.34
N TRP A 15 6.21 7.84 3.85
CA TRP A 15 5.34 6.97 3.07
C TRP A 15 4.09 7.73 2.60
N LYS A 16 3.43 8.48 3.50
CA LYS A 16 2.26 9.29 3.14
C LYS A 16 2.58 10.31 2.06
N ALA A 17 3.71 11.00 2.21
CA ALA A 17 4.13 12.00 1.23
C ALA A 17 4.33 11.35 -0.14
N MET A 18 4.94 10.18 -0.20
CA MET A 18 5.14 9.44 -1.43
C MET A 18 3.79 9.10 -2.10
N VAL A 19 2.81 8.65 -1.33
CA VAL A 19 1.48 8.32 -1.86
C VAL A 19 0.81 9.58 -2.43
N HIS A 20 0.84 10.69 -1.68
CA HIS A 20 0.26 11.94 -2.16
C HIS A 20 0.94 12.45 -3.43
N ASN A 21 2.25 12.29 -3.54
CA ASN A 21 3.00 12.69 -4.72
C ASN A 21 2.72 11.78 -5.93
N ASN A 22 2.14 10.62 -5.71
CA ASN A 22 1.81 9.65 -6.75
C ASN A 22 0.30 9.44 -6.89
N SER A 23 -0.49 10.46 -6.55
CA SER A 23 -1.95 10.37 -6.60
C SER A 23 -2.49 9.98 -7.97
N GLU A 24 -1.83 10.41 -9.06
CA GLU A 24 -2.23 10.04 -10.41
C GLU A 24 -2.07 8.55 -10.67
N LYS A 25 -1.00 7.94 -10.16
CA LYS A 25 -0.78 6.50 -10.28
C LYS A 25 -1.74 5.71 -9.41
N VAL A 26 -2.04 6.21 -8.22
CA VAL A 26 -3.07 5.61 -7.35
C VAL A 26 -4.40 5.54 -8.11
N LYS A 27 -4.78 6.63 -8.74
CA LYS A 27 -6.01 6.69 -9.55
C LYS A 27 -5.90 5.78 -10.78
N LYS A 28 -4.78 5.83 -11.49
CA LYS A 28 -4.55 5.04 -12.70
C LYS A 28 -4.70 3.54 -12.46
N TYR A 29 -4.18 3.06 -11.32
CA TYR A 29 -4.23 1.64 -10.97
C TYR A 29 -5.49 1.26 -10.20
N GLY A 30 -6.43 2.19 -10.02
CA GLY A 30 -7.69 1.92 -9.33
C GLY A 30 -7.50 1.48 -7.89
N MET A 31 -6.59 2.12 -7.17
CA MET A 31 -6.25 1.78 -5.80
C MET A 31 -7.10 2.55 -4.80
N THR A 32 -7.61 1.84 -3.80
CA THR A 32 -8.25 2.44 -2.63
C THR A 32 -7.56 1.88 -1.40
N PHE A 33 -7.00 2.74 -0.58
CA PHE A 33 -6.37 2.31 0.67
C PHE A 33 -7.46 2.12 1.72
N LEU A 34 -7.69 0.87 2.13
CA LEU A 34 -8.66 0.56 3.18
C LEU A 34 -8.06 0.82 4.55
N TYR A 35 -6.77 0.61 4.70
CA TYR A 35 -6.00 0.94 5.89
C TYR A 35 -4.55 1.13 5.50
N ALA A 36 -3.88 2.08 6.15
CA ALA A 36 -2.43 2.23 6.04
C ALA A 36 -1.93 2.86 7.33
N GLY A 37 -0.99 2.21 7.98
CA GLY A 37 -0.45 2.71 9.23
C GLY A 37 0.63 1.82 9.80
N THR A 38 1.06 2.16 10.99
CA THR A 38 2.11 1.42 11.70
C THR A 38 1.59 0.96 13.05
N GLU A 39 2.35 0.07 13.69
CA GLU A 39 2.08 -0.26 15.09
C GLU A 39 2.30 0.99 15.94
N LYS A 40 1.49 1.14 16.97
CA LYS A 40 1.62 2.29 17.88
C LYS A 40 2.97 2.29 18.60
N SER A 41 3.48 1.12 18.92
CA SER A 41 4.74 0.95 19.66
C SER A 41 5.97 0.94 18.76
N ASP A 42 5.81 0.83 17.45
CA ASP A 42 6.94 0.75 16.52
C ASP A 42 6.54 1.33 15.15
N GLY A 43 6.95 2.57 14.91
CA GLY A 43 6.64 3.29 13.68
C GLY A 43 7.33 2.76 12.43
N THR A 44 8.19 1.74 12.56
CA THR A 44 8.82 1.09 11.41
C THR A 44 8.06 -0.14 10.93
N LYS A 45 7.11 -0.64 11.73
CA LYS A 45 6.30 -1.80 11.36
C LYS A 45 5.03 -1.33 10.67
N PHE A 46 5.06 -1.37 9.36
CA PHE A 46 4.02 -0.82 8.50
C PHE A 46 3.14 -1.92 7.92
N ILE A 47 1.85 -1.61 7.83
CA ILE A 47 0.87 -2.46 7.17
C ILE A 47 -0.07 -1.59 6.34
N THR A 48 -0.36 -2.02 5.13
CA THR A 48 -1.40 -1.41 4.32
C THR A 48 -2.30 -2.49 3.72
N ILE A 49 -3.58 -2.18 3.64
CA ILE A 49 -4.56 -3.02 2.97
C ILE A 49 -5.14 -2.18 1.85
N VAL A 50 -4.94 -2.63 0.62
CA VAL A 50 -5.32 -1.88 -0.56
C VAL A 50 -6.27 -2.69 -1.42
N LYS A 51 -7.29 -2.02 -1.93
CA LYS A 51 -8.26 -2.59 -2.86
C LYS A 51 -7.92 -2.09 -4.27
N PHE A 52 -7.86 -3.01 -5.22
CA PHE A 52 -7.71 -2.69 -6.64
C PHE A 52 -9.05 -2.94 -7.34
N ASP A 53 -9.47 -2.00 -8.16
CA ASP A 53 -10.72 -2.13 -8.92
C ASP A 53 -10.64 -3.23 -9.98
N THR A 54 -9.45 -3.44 -10.55
CA THR A 54 -9.25 -4.40 -11.64
C THR A 54 -7.95 -5.18 -11.46
N MET A 55 -7.89 -6.36 -12.08
CA MET A 55 -6.67 -7.16 -12.17
C MET A 55 -5.58 -6.39 -12.92
N GLU A 56 -5.96 -5.68 -13.97
CA GLU A 56 -5.03 -4.89 -14.78
C GLU A 56 -4.35 -3.80 -13.95
N GLY A 57 -5.11 -3.12 -13.10
CA GLY A 57 -4.57 -2.11 -12.21
C GLY A 57 -3.56 -2.70 -11.23
N MET A 58 -3.87 -3.84 -10.66
CA MET A 58 -2.96 -4.54 -9.75
C MET A 58 -1.66 -4.93 -10.47
N GLN A 59 -1.77 -5.49 -11.68
CA GLN A 59 -0.60 -5.87 -12.47
C GLN A 59 0.24 -4.64 -12.84
N GLY A 60 -0.41 -3.53 -13.21
CA GLY A 60 0.27 -2.28 -13.49
C GLY A 60 1.06 -1.77 -12.30
N PHE A 61 0.47 -1.82 -11.11
CA PHE A 61 1.16 -1.47 -9.88
C PHE A 61 2.38 -2.35 -9.63
N LYS A 62 2.22 -3.66 -9.77
CA LYS A 62 3.30 -4.64 -9.55
C LYS A 62 4.47 -4.44 -10.50
N ASN A 63 4.21 -4.01 -11.73
CA ASN A 63 5.21 -3.90 -12.78
C ASN A 63 5.74 -2.48 -12.97
N ASP A 64 5.33 -1.52 -12.15
CA ASP A 64 5.76 -0.13 -12.26
C ASP A 64 7.10 0.08 -11.57
N GLU A 65 8.18 -0.03 -12.34
CA GLU A 65 9.56 0.11 -11.85
C GLU A 65 9.83 1.50 -11.27
N GLU A 66 9.26 2.54 -11.87
CA GLU A 66 9.41 3.91 -11.38
C GLU A 66 8.78 4.06 -10.00
N LEU A 67 7.59 3.52 -9.82
CA LEU A 67 6.91 3.56 -8.54
C LEU A 67 7.67 2.77 -7.48
N HIS A 68 8.27 1.63 -7.84
CA HIS A 68 9.10 0.87 -6.93
C HIS A 68 10.31 1.69 -6.45
N LYS A 69 10.94 2.44 -7.34
CA LYS A 69 12.05 3.33 -6.98
C LYS A 69 11.60 4.43 -6.03
N GLU A 70 10.42 5.01 -6.26
CA GLU A 70 9.87 6.03 -5.38
C GLU A 70 9.52 5.48 -4.00
N ARG A 71 9.00 4.27 -3.94
CA ARG A 71 8.72 3.60 -2.68
C ARG A 71 10.01 3.37 -1.89
N ALA A 72 11.04 2.86 -2.55
CA ALA A 72 12.34 2.65 -1.91
C ALA A 72 12.94 3.98 -1.42
N ALA A 73 12.85 5.03 -2.22
CA ALA A 73 13.34 6.37 -1.84
C ALA A 73 12.56 6.93 -0.65
N ALA A 74 11.30 6.53 -0.48
CA ALA A 74 10.48 6.92 0.66
C ALA A 74 10.72 6.06 1.90
N GLY A 75 11.72 5.18 1.87
CA GLY A 75 12.11 4.39 3.03
C GLY A 75 11.44 3.03 3.17
N VAL A 76 10.79 2.54 2.12
CA VAL A 76 10.18 1.21 2.12
C VAL A 76 11.27 0.16 1.82
N ASP A 77 11.38 -0.84 2.67
CA ASP A 77 12.27 -1.98 2.42
C ASP A 77 11.52 -3.01 1.57
N LEU A 78 11.64 -2.89 0.26
CA LEU A 78 10.90 -3.73 -0.69
C LEU A 78 11.27 -5.22 -0.59
N GLU A 79 12.50 -5.52 -0.23
CA GLU A 79 12.95 -6.91 -0.10
C GLU A 79 12.28 -7.63 1.06
N LYS A 80 11.88 -6.89 2.08
CA LYS A 80 11.21 -7.43 3.27
C LYS A 80 9.70 -7.30 3.23
N ASN A 81 9.15 -6.78 2.14
CA ASN A 81 7.70 -6.68 1.98
C ASN A 81 7.09 -8.06 1.80
N VAL A 82 6.01 -8.29 2.53
CA VAL A 82 5.18 -9.49 2.38
C VAL A 82 3.83 -9.06 1.82
N THR A 83 3.46 -9.63 0.69
CA THR A 83 2.18 -9.35 0.03
C THR A 83 1.27 -10.56 0.19
N THR A 84 0.09 -10.33 0.77
CA THR A 84 -0.87 -11.39 1.04
C THR A 84 -2.21 -11.06 0.37
N PRO A 85 -2.70 -11.92 -0.54
CA PRO A 85 -4.05 -11.75 -1.07
C PRO A 85 -5.07 -11.94 0.06
N MET A 86 -6.06 -11.06 0.10
CA MET A 86 -7.09 -11.09 1.12
C MET A 86 -8.44 -11.43 0.49
N SER A 87 -9.35 -11.95 1.30
CA SER A 87 -10.72 -12.21 0.87
C SER A 87 -11.43 -10.91 0.51
N ASP A 88 -12.26 -10.96 -0.51
CA ASP A 88 -13.14 -9.85 -0.86
C ASP A 88 -14.37 -9.78 0.06
N ASP A 89 -14.56 -10.78 0.91
CA ASP A 89 -15.65 -10.82 1.89
C ASP A 89 -15.14 -10.27 3.22
N PHE A 90 -15.44 -9.02 3.48
CA PHE A 90 -14.97 -8.31 4.68
C PHE A 90 -15.99 -7.26 5.10
N LEU A 91 -15.90 -6.86 6.37
CA LEU A 91 -16.77 -5.84 6.93
C LEU A 91 -16.21 -4.46 6.62
N GLU A 92 -16.89 -3.73 5.74
CA GLU A 92 -16.46 -2.42 5.28
C GLU A 92 -17.18 -1.31 6.06
N GLN A 93 -16.41 -0.47 6.73
CA GLN A 93 -16.91 0.76 7.38
C GLN A 93 -18.21 0.59 8.19
N TYR A 94 -18.37 -0.54 8.84
CA TYR A 94 -19.54 -0.77 9.68
C TYR A 94 -19.43 0.06 10.97
N LYS A 95 -20.51 0.78 11.28
CA LYS A 95 -20.61 1.63 12.45
C LYS A 95 -21.84 1.24 13.23
N GLY A 96 -21.63 0.50 14.30
CA GLY A 96 -22.70 -0.03 15.13
C GLY A 96 -23.44 1.00 15.97
#